data_35aa445f37239f814af04c05eb802cb3
#
_entry.id   35aa445f37239f814af04c05eb802cb3
#
_cell.length_a   1.000
_cell.length_b   1.000
_cell.length_c   1.000
_cell.angle_alpha   90.00
_cell.angle_beta   90.00
_cell.angle_gamma   90.00
#
_symmetry.space_group_name_H-M   'P 1'
#
loop_
_entity.id
_entity.type
_entity.pdbx_description
1 polymer ?
#
loop_
_entity_poly.entity_id
_entity_poly.type
_entity_poly.pdbx_seq_one_letter_code
_entity_poly.pdbx_strand_id
1 'polypeptide(L)'
;MQPMNDPERMAIVLHQVEEVLEQAHNQQKQVIFMTHFAPIREALPHPLIESVRRQRMWEMTTSMLGSEHLGALLARFPEVKAVFYGHLHYVQPLITVGNIAYRNQAVGVRRKSDSEWEGKSLLDQWISRLYTKKI
;
A
#
# COMPACT_ATOMS: atom_id res chain seq x y z
N MET A 1 3.57 5.71 -32.53
CA MET A 1 4.17 5.58 -31.17
C MET A 1 3.57 4.34 -30.51
N GLN A 2 4.36 3.35 -30.19
CA GLN A 2 3.85 2.17 -29.46
C GLN A 2 3.49 2.60 -28.04
N PRO A 3 2.35 2.14 -27.46
CA PRO A 3 2.03 2.41 -26.09
C PRO A 3 3.08 1.78 -25.18
N MET A 4 3.54 2.53 -24.19
CA MET A 4 4.48 2.08 -23.15
C MET A 4 3.86 0.91 -22.37
N ASN A 5 4.62 -0.16 -22.17
CA ASN A 5 4.17 -1.31 -21.37
C ASN A 5 4.25 -1.01 -19.86
N ASP A 6 3.61 -1.84 -19.03
CA ASP A 6 3.54 -1.60 -17.59
C ASP A 6 4.90 -1.64 -16.88
N PRO A 7 5.86 -2.52 -17.23
CA PRO A 7 7.21 -2.48 -16.67
C PRO A 7 7.95 -1.17 -16.97
N GLU A 8 7.82 -0.64 -18.19
CA GLU A 8 8.45 0.64 -18.56
C GLU A 8 7.86 1.82 -17.78
N ARG A 9 6.54 1.84 -17.62
CA ARG A 9 5.85 2.85 -16.78
C ARG A 9 6.30 2.76 -15.34
N MET A 10 6.41 1.54 -14.79
CA MET A 10 6.86 1.31 -13.44
C MET A 10 8.30 1.81 -13.24
N ALA A 11 9.20 1.53 -14.18
CA ALA A 11 10.58 1.99 -14.11
C ALA A 11 10.68 3.54 -14.07
N ILE A 12 9.88 4.23 -14.88
CA ILE A 12 9.83 5.69 -14.88
C ILE A 12 9.31 6.22 -13.53
N VAL A 13 8.23 5.65 -13.01
CA VAL A 13 7.65 6.08 -11.72
C VAL A 13 8.62 5.84 -10.58
N LEU A 14 9.28 4.67 -10.53
CA LEU A 14 10.27 4.37 -9.50
C LEU A 14 11.46 5.34 -9.56
N HIS A 15 11.93 5.68 -10.75
CA HIS A 15 13.00 6.66 -10.92
C HIS A 15 12.59 8.05 -10.40
N GLN A 16 11.39 8.53 -10.77
CA GLN A 16 10.88 9.81 -10.25
C GLN A 16 10.73 9.82 -8.74
N VAL A 17 10.26 8.73 -8.14
CA VAL A 17 10.16 8.59 -6.69
C VAL A 17 11.55 8.61 -6.06
N GLU A 18 12.52 7.91 -6.63
CA GLU A 18 13.91 7.88 -6.15
C GLU A 18 14.52 9.28 -6.13
N GLU A 19 14.37 10.06 -7.21
CA GLU A 19 14.86 11.45 -7.28
C GLU A 19 14.31 12.34 -6.16
N VAL A 20 13.00 12.21 -5.85
CA VAL A 20 12.37 12.97 -4.76
C VAL A 20 12.87 12.53 -3.39
N LEU A 21 13.08 11.21 -3.21
CA LEU A 21 13.62 10.67 -1.96
C LEU A 21 15.08 11.09 -1.73
N GLU A 22 15.90 11.12 -2.78
CA GLU A 22 17.27 11.64 -2.73
C GLU A 22 17.31 13.13 -2.34
N GLN A 23 16.37 13.92 -2.89
CA GLN A 23 16.26 15.34 -2.49
C GLN A 23 15.88 15.47 -1.01
N ALA A 24 14.95 14.65 -0.51
CA ALA A 24 14.56 14.64 0.90
C ALA A 24 15.73 14.21 1.80
N HIS A 25 16.50 13.20 1.39
CA HIS A 25 17.70 12.75 2.07
C HIS A 25 18.75 13.87 2.17
N ASN A 26 19.07 14.52 1.06
CA ASN A 26 20.05 15.61 1.01
C ASN A 26 19.61 16.82 1.86
N GLN A 27 18.30 17.03 2.02
CA GLN A 27 17.72 18.08 2.85
C GLN A 27 17.43 17.63 4.30
N GLN A 28 17.76 16.40 4.67
CA GLN A 28 17.50 15.79 5.98
C GLN A 28 16.03 15.90 6.42
N LYS A 29 15.10 15.75 5.46
CA LYS A 29 13.66 15.82 5.69
C LYS A 29 13.07 14.44 5.94
N GLN A 30 12.26 14.31 6.98
CA GLN A 30 11.45 13.12 7.16
C GLN A 30 10.37 13.02 6.07
N VAL A 31 10.12 11.79 5.60
CA VAL A 31 9.17 11.50 4.53
C VAL A 31 8.00 10.70 5.07
N ILE A 32 6.79 11.17 4.77
CA ILE A 32 5.56 10.40 4.82
C ILE A 32 5.14 10.17 3.37
N PHE A 33 5.11 8.91 2.96
CA PHE A 33 4.80 8.54 1.59
C PHE A 33 3.35 8.11 1.46
N MET A 34 2.68 8.54 0.40
CA MET A 34 1.30 8.12 0.11
C MET A 34 1.23 7.50 -1.29
N THR A 35 0.57 6.37 -1.39
CA THR A 35 0.34 5.66 -2.65
C THR A 35 -1.04 5.03 -2.69
N HIS A 36 -1.57 4.78 -3.89
CA HIS A 36 -2.85 4.10 -4.03
C HIS A 36 -2.71 2.58 -3.84
N PHE A 37 -1.70 1.99 -4.44
CA PHE A 37 -1.49 0.53 -4.40
C PHE A 37 -0.64 0.10 -3.20
N ALA A 38 -0.84 -1.14 -2.74
CA ALA A 38 -0.03 -1.71 -1.68
C ALA A 38 1.44 -1.82 -2.11
N PRO A 39 2.38 -1.19 -1.39
CA PRO A 39 3.79 -1.15 -1.79
C PRO A 39 4.62 -2.31 -1.26
N ILE A 40 4.03 -3.20 -0.46
CA ILE A 40 4.70 -4.32 0.19
C ILE A 40 3.89 -5.61 0.06
N ARG A 41 4.59 -6.73 -0.02
CA ARG A 41 3.99 -8.05 -0.15
C ARG A 41 3.15 -8.44 1.07
N GLU A 42 3.56 -8.05 2.25
CA GLU A 42 2.90 -8.33 3.53
C GLU A 42 1.49 -7.74 3.62
N ALA A 43 1.21 -6.69 2.84
CA ALA A 43 -0.10 -6.08 2.75
C ALA A 43 -1.06 -6.82 1.81
N LEU A 44 -0.54 -7.68 0.94
CA LEU A 44 -1.34 -8.43 -0.01
C LEU A 44 -1.93 -9.68 0.65
N PRO A 45 -3.19 -10.03 0.35
CA PRO A 45 -3.78 -11.25 0.89
C PRO A 45 -3.01 -12.49 0.38
N HIS A 46 -2.79 -13.45 1.28
CA HIS A 46 -2.09 -14.72 1.00
C HIS A 46 -3.00 -15.91 1.28
N PRO A 47 -3.99 -16.21 0.44
CA PRO A 47 -4.82 -17.39 0.63
C PRO A 47 -4.01 -18.67 0.45
N LEU A 48 -4.32 -19.69 1.24
CA LEU A 48 -3.84 -21.05 0.99
C LEU A 48 -4.48 -21.56 -0.29
N ILE A 49 -3.66 -21.76 -1.34
CA ILE A 49 -4.14 -22.22 -2.64
C ILE A 49 -3.46 -23.55 -2.96
N GLU A 50 -4.26 -24.61 -3.00
CA GLU A 50 -3.78 -25.97 -3.30
C GLU A 50 -3.63 -26.25 -4.80
N SER A 51 -4.23 -25.43 -5.67
CA SER A 51 -4.26 -25.64 -7.11
C SER A 51 -3.33 -24.69 -7.86
N VAL A 52 -2.43 -25.21 -8.67
CA VAL A 52 -1.49 -24.43 -9.51
C VAL A 52 -2.22 -23.42 -10.43
N ARG A 53 -3.41 -23.80 -10.98
CA ARG A 53 -4.21 -22.89 -11.80
C ARG A 53 -4.75 -21.71 -11.01
N ARG A 54 -5.24 -21.96 -9.79
CA ARG A 54 -5.73 -20.90 -8.90
C ARG A 54 -4.58 -20.02 -8.40
N GLN A 55 -3.41 -20.60 -8.16
CA GLN A 55 -2.24 -19.86 -7.77
C GLN A 55 -1.80 -18.87 -8.87
N ARG A 56 -1.74 -19.30 -10.13
CA ARG A 56 -1.42 -18.39 -11.26
C ARG A 56 -2.43 -17.26 -11.43
N MET A 57 -3.72 -17.57 -11.31
CA MET A 57 -4.77 -16.54 -11.31
C MET A 57 -4.60 -15.55 -10.15
N TRP A 58 -4.23 -16.08 -8.99
CA TRP A 58 -3.99 -15.26 -7.81
C TRP A 58 -2.76 -14.35 -7.97
N GLU A 59 -1.65 -14.88 -8.47
CA GLU A 59 -0.45 -14.11 -8.77
C GLU A 59 -0.72 -12.98 -9.77
N MET A 60 -1.50 -13.26 -10.81
CA MET A 60 -1.94 -12.25 -11.76
C MET A 60 -2.84 -11.19 -11.09
N THR A 61 -3.75 -11.59 -10.22
CA THR A 61 -4.61 -10.66 -9.49
C THR A 61 -3.81 -9.81 -8.50
N THR A 62 -2.88 -10.42 -7.75
CA THR A 62 -2.06 -9.70 -6.78
C THR A 62 -1.11 -8.70 -7.43
N SER A 63 -0.61 -9.00 -8.63
CA SER A 63 0.21 -8.04 -9.39
C SER A 63 -0.54 -6.76 -9.74
N MET A 64 -1.88 -6.82 -9.81
CA MET A 64 -2.75 -5.64 -10.02
C MET A 64 -3.05 -4.89 -8.71
N LEU A 65 -2.80 -5.50 -7.55
CA LEU A 65 -3.10 -4.91 -6.24
C LEU A 65 -1.95 -4.11 -5.65
N GLY A 66 -0.72 -4.35 -6.12
CA GLY A 66 0.45 -3.65 -5.61
C GLY A 66 1.77 -4.12 -6.22
N SER A 67 2.84 -3.50 -5.81
CA SER A 67 4.20 -3.80 -6.28
C SER A 67 5.21 -3.71 -5.14
N GLU A 68 5.93 -4.81 -4.91
CA GLU A 68 7.01 -4.85 -3.92
C GLU A 68 8.24 -4.01 -4.31
N HIS A 69 8.39 -3.65 -5.59
CA HIS A 69 9.49 -2.79 -6.05
C HIS A 69 9.46 -1.41 -5.39
N LEU A 70 8.27 -0.84 -5.20
CA LEU A 70 8.12 0.43 -4.49
C LEU A 70 8.52 0.30 -3.02
N GLY A 71 8.09 -0.76 -2.35
CA GLY A 71 8.49 -1.02 -0.96
C GLY A 71 9.98 -1.21 -0.80
N ALA A 72 10.63 -1.94 -1.73
CA ALA A 72 12.07 -2.11 -1.75
C ALA A 72 12.82 -0.77 -1.94
N LEU A 73 12.30 0.10 -2.82
CA LEU A 73 12.86 1.44 -3.01
C LEU A 73 12.75 2.27 -1.73
N LEU A 74 11.55 2.34 -1.13
CA LEU A 74 11.30 3.11 0.09
C LEU A 74 12.18 2.65 1.26
N ALA A 75 12.46 1.36 1.37
CA ALA A 75 13.30 0.79 2.42
C ALA A 75 14.78 1.23 2.36
N ARG A 76 15.24 1.74 1.22
CA ARG A 76 16.60 2.28 1.06
C ARG A 76 16.79 3.65 1.72
N PHE A 77 15.70 4.36 2.04
CA PHE A 77 15.74 5.71 2.57
C PHE A 77 15.29 5.75 4.03
N PRO A 78 16.21 5.96 4.98
CA PRO A 78 15.89 5.96 6.41
C PRO A 78 15.00 7.13 6.84
N GLU A 79 14.84 8.13 5.98
CA GLU A 79 13.94 9.27 6.17
C GLU A 79 12.47 8.88 6.04
N VAL A 80 12.15 7.79 5.32
CA VAL A 80 10.79 7.28 5.18
C VAL A 80 10.35 6.64 6.49
N LYS A 81 9.39 7.24 7.19
CA LYS A 81 8.90 6.78 8.50
C LYS A 81 7.53 6.15 8.44
N ALA A 82 6.71 6.58 7.50
CA ALA A 82 5.35 6.06 7.35
C ALA A 82 4.95 6.05 5.89
N VAL A 83 4.21 5.01 5.54
CA VAL A 83 3.61 4.85 4.20
C VAL A 83 2.11 4.62 4.38
N PHE A 84 1.32 5.44 3.72
CA PHE A 84 -0.12 5.25 3.62
C PHE A 84 -0.46 4.70 2.25
N TYR A 85 -1.28 3.65 2.21
CA TYR A 85 -1.72 3.03 0.96
C TYR A 85 -3.21 2.75 0.99
N GLY A 86 -3.81 2.67 -0.19
CA GLY A 86 -5.23 2.43 -0.41
C GLY A 86 -5.48 1.14 -1.18
N HIS A 87 -6.42 1.20 -2.13
CA HIS A 87 -6.85 0.15 -3.04
C HIS A 87 -7.53 -1.05 -2.37
N LEU A 88 -6.96 -1.57 -1.30
CA LEU A 88 -7.51 -2.67 -0.51
C LEU A 88 -8.58 -2.13 0.43
N HIS A 89 -9.85 -2.37 0.12
CA HIS A 89 -10.98 -1.71 0.79
C HIS A 89 -11.34 -2.30 2.16
N TYR A 90 -10.76 -3.43 2.52
CA TYR A 90 -10.96 -4.04 3.84
C TYR A 90 -9.97 -3.49 4.87
N VAL A 91 -10.38 -3.53 6.13
CA VAL A 91 -9.54 -3.07 7.25
C VAL A 91 -8.33 -3.97 7.41
N GLN A 92 -7.17 -3.35 7.47
CA GLN A 92 -5.91 -4.05 7.70
C GLN A 92 -5.24 -3.55 8.99
N PRO A 93 -4.51 -4.41 9.70
CA PRO A 93 -3.68 -3.98 10.81
C PRO A 93 -2.52 -3.11 10.32
N LEU A 94 -1.90 -2.39 11.25
CA LEU A 94 -0.61 -1.75 11.00
C LEU A 94 0.44 -2.83 10.69
N ILE A 95 1.15 -2.65 9.60
CA ILE A 95 2.28 -3.51 9.22
C ILE A 95 3.56 -2.69 9.39
N THR A 96 4.55 -3.26 10.05
CA THR A 96 5.87 -2.63 10.18
C THR A 96 6.90 -3.51 9.49
N VAL A 97 7.62 -2.93 8.53
CA VAL A 97 8.74 -3.59 7.84
C VAL A 97 9.98 -2.69 8.01
N GLY A 98 11.00 -3.22 8.68
CA GLY A 98 12.15 -2.43 9.08
C GLY A 98 11.72 -1.26 9.98
N ASN A 99 12.06 -0.04 9.58
CA ASN A 99 11.72 1.19 10.30
C ASN A 99 10.48 1.92 9.74
N ILE A 100 9.78 1.31 8.78
CA ILE A 100 8.66 1.93 8.08
C ILE A 100 7.35 1.35 8.59
N ALA A 101 6.43 2.23 8.98
CA ALA A 101 5.06 1.89 9.35
C ALA A 101 4.13 2.01 8.13
N TYR A 102 3.57 0.89 7.68
CA TYR A 102 2.64 0.83 6.55
C TYR A 102 1.21 0.80 7.05
N ARG A 103 0.39 1.74 6.59
CA ARG A 103 -0.99 1.92 7.04
C ARG A 103 -1.97 1.93 5.88
N ASN A 104 -2.96 1.05 5.95
CA ASN A 104 -4.17 1.13 5.15
C ASN A 104 -5.27 1.80 5.96
N GLN A 105 -5.81 2.92 5.48
CA GLN A 105 -6.88 3.68 6.13
C GLN A 105 -8.25 3.38 5.49
N ALA A 106 -8.46 2.14 5.03
CA ALA A 106 -9.74 1.72 4.49
C ALA A 106 -10.86 1.91 5.52
N VAL A 107 -12.01 2.35 5.03
CA VAL A 107 -13.23 2.47 5.85
C VAL A 107 -13.77 1.10 6.25
N GLY A 108 -13.41 0.07 5.49
CA GLY A 108 -13.86 -1.30 5.69
C GLY A 108 -15.04 -1.67 4.79
N VAL A 109 -15.38 -2.94 4.79
CA VAL A 109 -16.40 -3.51 3.93
C VAL A 109 -17.74 -3.59 4.68
N ARG A 110 -18.82 -3.12 4.04
CA ARG A 110 -20.19 -3.27 4.53
C ARG A 110 -20.96 -4.23 3.63
N ARG A 111 -21.05 -5.47 4.04
CA ARG A 111 -21.85 -6.52 3.35
C ARG A 111 -22.91 -7.07 4.30
N LYS A 112 -24.00 -7.67 3.75
CA LYS A 112 -25.05 -8.29 4.58
C LYS A 112 -24.55 -9.44 5.45
N SER A 113 -23.60 -10.21 4.94
CA SER A 113 -23.05 -11.42 5.61
C SER A 113 -21.79 -11.14 6.43
N ASP A 114 -21.12 -10.03 6.15
CA ASP A 114 -19.86 -9.68 6.78
C ASP A 114 -19.70 -8.17 6.72
N SER A 115 -19.65 -7.52 7.87
CA SER A 115 -19.53 -6.07 7.97
C SER A 115 -18.49 -5.68 8.98
N GLU A 116 -17.43 -5.05 8.53
CA GLU A 116 -16.42 -4.46 9.39
C GLU A 116 -16.92 -3.16 10.09
N TRP A 117 -18.16 -2.75 9.78
CA TRP A 117 -18.73 -1.53 10.35
C TRP A 117 -19.45 -1.75 11.69
N GLU A 118 -19.71 -2.99 12.08
CA GLU A 118 -20.30 -3.34 13.38
C GLU A 118 -21.57 -2.53 13.71
N GLY A 119 -22.42 -2.29 12.73
CA GLY A 119 -23.67 -1.51 12.91
C GLY A 119 -23.50 0.00 12.96
N LYS A 120 -22.29 0.53 12.82
CA LYS A 120 -22.01 1.97 12.78
C LYS A 120 -22.60 2.64 11.54
N SER A 121 -22.93 3.93 11.66
CA SER A 121 -23.18 4.77 10.49
C SER A 121 -21.92 4.98 9.67
N LEU A 122 -22.06 5.42 8.40
CA LEU A 122 -20.90 5.75 7.55
C LEU A 122 -20.00 6.80 8.23
N LEU A 123 -20.58 7.81 8.83
CA LEU A 123 -19.83 8.88 9.49
C LEU A 123 -19.05 8.35 10.70
N ASP A 124 -19.70 7.55 11.56
CA ASP A 124 -19.04 6.98 12.74
C ASP A 124 -17.91 6.02 12.35
N GLN A 125 -18.15 5.20 11.33
CA GLN A 125 -17.12 4.31 10.81
C GLN A 125 -15.93 5.11 10.23
N TRP A 126 -16.21 6.14 9.46
CA TRP A 126 -15.18 6.99 8.89
C TRP A 126 -14.37 7.71 9.98
N ILE A 127 -15.03 8.31 10.96
CA ILE A 127 -14.38 8.96 12.09
C ILE A 127 -13.51 7.97 12.88
N SER A 128 -14.00 6.75 13.12
CA SER A 128 -13.25 5.71 13.84
C SER A 128 -11.98 5.25 13.11
N ARG A 129 -11.88 5.52 11.82
CA ARG A 129 -10.74 5.17 10.97
C ARG A 129 -9.79 6.33 10.70
N LEU A 130 -10.10 7.53 11.19
CA LEU A 130 -9.18 8.66 11.08
C LEU A 130 -7.90 8.38 11.88
N TYR A 131 -6.79 8.64 11.25
CA TYR A 131 -5.48 8.61 11.89
C TYR A 131 -4.88 10.01 11.91
N THR A 132 -4.48 10.45 13.09
CA THR A 132 -3.78 11.73 13.27
C THR A 132 -2.38 11.46 13.82
N LYS A 133 -1.38 12.08 13.23
CA LYS A 133 0.00 12.05 13.69
C LYS A 133 0.48 13.47 13.93
N LYS A 134 1.01 13.73 15.12
CA LYS A 134 1.79 14.96 15.34
C LYS A 134 3.13 14.80 14.60
N ILE A 135 3.46 15.75 13.79
CA ILE A 135 4.71 15.87 13.06
C ILE A 135 5.72 16.63 13.92
#